data_4405e8561cb41fb6e8436346dfc9eeee
#
_entry.id   4405e8561cb41fb6e8436346dfc9eeee
#
_cell.length_a   1.000
_cell.length_b   1.000
_cell.length_c   1.000
_cell.angle_alpha   90.00
_cell.angle_beta   90.00
_cell.angle_gamma   90.00
#
_symmetry.space_group_name_H-M   'P 1'
#
loop_
_entity.id
_entity.type
_entity.pdbx_description
1 polymer ?
#
loop_
_entity_poly.entity_id
_entity_poly.type
_entity_poly.pdbx_seq_one_letter_code
_entity_poly.pdbx_strand_id
1 'polypeptide(L)'
;MQVSRRTTGYIMAIPATDAVQAIAFLRHLFKPYQDGFIEIRPLSKHKPHANRTTYRLPHCLKGEEGQALSQHIISLAMRGYDVYCGVCPRAAPEGPGRKLGKESIEQVGTVWIDLDNKVPGATSQLLLDNCDLVVSSGNGWHGYKMLSSPKLCKSVKERTTLENRIRDFADKILPGTDNVANVDRILRVAGTINWKDPDNPKPVELLKGGGMKPTYKESLVVAEFGDARLDALLASAKAGELGHASPMIRHASGRYTGCLDTFFLELEQACVKSKTDARWSFLLDIVRADLPEIMEYYFGR
;
A
#
# COMPACT_ATOMS: atom_id res chain seq x y z
N MET A 1 48.68 -22.31 -0.75
CA MET A 1 47.63 -22.24 0.27
C MET A 1 46.69 -21.08 -0.05
N GLN A 2 45.63 -21.36 -0.79
CA GLN A 2 44.63 -20.35 -1.16
C GLN A 2 43.61 -20.21 -0.05
N VAL A 3 43.54 -19.02 0.54
CA VAL A 3 42.54 -18.69 1.57
C VAL A 3 41.24 -18.32 0.84
N SER A 4 40.27 -19.24 0.88
CA SER A 4 38.89 -18.98 0.45
C SER A 4 38.27 -17.90 1.33
N ARG A 5 37.99 -16.73 0.78
CA ARG A 5 37.17 -15.70 1.43
C ARG A 5 35.73 -16.19 1.42
N ARG A 6 35.23 -16.63 2.57
CA ARG A 6 33.79 -16.79 2.80
C ARG A 6 33.16 -15.39 2.80
N THR A 7 32.43 -15.06 1.75
CA THR A 7 31.49 -13.94 1.72
C THR A 7 30.35 -14.29 2.66
N THR A 8 30.25 -13.60 3.79
CA THR A 8 29.08 -13.59 4.66
C THR A 8 27.93 -12.98 3.86
N GLY A 9 27.11 -13.85 3.26
CA GLY A 9 25.89 -13.42 2.57
C GLY A 9 24.91 -12.87 3.60
N TYR A 10 24.71 -11.55 3.59
CA TYR A 10 23.55 -10.93 4.23
C TYR A 10 22.30 -11.46 3.51
N ILE A 11 21.51 -12.26 4.21
CA ILE A 11 20.16 -12.61 3.75
C ILE A 11 19.34 -11.32 3.88
N MET A 12 19.11 -10.63 2.78
CA MET A 12 18.22 -9.46 2.75
C MET A 12 16.80 -9.94 3.04
N ALA A 13 16.16 -9.32 4.01
CA ALA A 13 14.78 -9.63 4.34
C ALA A 13 13.86 -9.15 3.19
N ILE A 14 13.09 -10.06 2.62
CA ILE A 14 12.05 -9.71 1.64
C ILE A 14 10.95 -8.97 2.41
N PRO A 15 10.50 -7.79 1.92
CA PRO A 15 9.40 -7.08 2.55
C PRO A 15 8.15 -7.94 2.67
N ALA A 16 7.38 -7.73 3.73
CA ALA A 16 6.09 -8.40 3.88
C ALA A 16 5.10 -7.89 2.83
N THR A 17 4.23 -8.79 2.38
CA THR A 17 3.07 -8.45 1.54
C THR A 17 1.82 -8.31 2.40
N ASP A 18 0.84 -7.52 1.94
CA ASP A 18 -0.37 -7.22 2.70
C ASP A 18 -1.63 -7.29 1.81
N ALA A 19 -2.39 -8.39 1.95
CA ALA A 19 -3.61 -8.62 1.20
C ALA A 19 -4.73 -7.62 1.57
N VAL A 20 -4.74 -7.13 2.82
CA VAL A 20 -5.74 -6.16 3.29
C VAL A 20 -5.49 -4.80 2.61
N GLN A 21 -4.25 -4.36 2.53
CA GLN A 21 -3.90 -3.16 1.78
C GLN A 21 -4.24 -3.30 0.28
N ALA A 22 -3.96 -4.45 -0.32
CA ALA A 22 -4.23 -4.68 -1.74
C ALA A 22 -5.72 -4.55 -2.06
N ILE A 23 -6.60 -5.20 -1.29
CA ILE A 23 -8.04 -5.11 -1.52
C ILE A 23 -8.62 -3.75 -1.14
N ALA A 24 -8.12 -3.11 -0.08
CA ALA A 24 -8.52 -1.77 0.33
C ALA A 24 -8.18 -0.71 -0.73
N PHE A 25 -6.99 -0.80 -1.31
CA PHE A 25 -6.56 0.02 -2.43
C PHE A 25 -7.48 -0.13 -3.63
N LEU A 26 -7.74 -1.37 -4.08
CA LEU A 26 -8.60 -1.63 -5.22
C LEU A 26 -10.05 -1.18 -4.99
N ARG A 27 -10.60 -1.42 -3.79
CA ARG A 27 -11.95 -0.93 -3.42
C ARG A 27 -12.05 0.59 -3.51
N HIS A 28 -11.03 1.30 -3.09
CA HIS A 28 -11.02 2.76 -3.16
C HIS A 28 -10.86 3.25 -4.61
N LEU A 29 -9.89 2.71 -5.35
CA LEU A 29 -9.61 3.11 -6.73
C LEU A 29 -10.81 2.87 -7.65
N PHE A 30 -11.49 1.74 -7.49
CA PHE A 30 -12.61 1.36 -8.35
C PHE A 30 -14.00 1.71 -7.78
N LYS A 31 -14.05 2.41 -6.64
CA LYS A 31 -15.32 2.86 -6.02
C LYS A 31 -16.25 3.63 -6.98
N PRO A 32 -15.76 4.49 -7.89
CA PRO A 32 -16.63 5.25 -8.80
C PRO A 32 -17.34 4.38 -9.85
N TYR A 33 -16.88 3.16 -10.11
CA TYR A 33 -17.33 2.36 -11.25
C TYR A 33 -18.36 1.31 -10.84
N GLN A 34 -19.40 1.14 -11.67
CA GLN A 34 -20.45 0.15 -11.48
C GLN A 34 -20.24 -1.11 -12.32
N ASP A 35 -19.42 -1.03 -13.36
CA ASP A 35 -19.14 -2.13 -14.28
C ASP A 35 -17.74 -2.01 -14.88
N GLY A 36 -17.30 -3.06 -15.58
CA GLY A 36 -16.00 -3.17 -16.22
C GLY A 36 -15.13 -4.27 -15.61
N PHE A 37 -13.87 -4.28 -15.99
CA PHE A 37 -12.92 -5.31 -15.56
C PHE A 37 -11.65 -4.68 -15.02
N ILE A 38 -11.24 -5.06 -13.81
CA ILE A 38 -9.92 -4.74 -13.27
C ILE A 38 -8.89 -5.59 -13.98
N GLU A 39 -7.88 -4.97 -14.57
CA GLU A 39 -6.71 -5.66 -15.11
C GLU A 39 -5.65 -5.78 -14.02
N ILE A 40 -5.16 -7.00 -13.76
CA ILE A 40 -3.97 -7.28 -12.96
C ILE A 40 -2.87 -7.76 -13.90
N ARG A 41 -1.74 -7.06 -13.88
CA ARG A 41 -0.61 -7.30 -14.78
C ARG A 41 0.68 -7.55 -13.98
N PRO A 42 1.13 -8.80 -13.88
CA PRO A 42 2.44 -9.13 -13.33
C PRO A 42 3.53 -8.84 -14.37
N LEU A 43 4.56 -8.09 -13.96
CA LEU A 43 5.72 -7.78 -14.79
C LEU A 43 7.01 -8.18 -14.07
N SER A 44 8.02 -8.60 -14.82
CA SER A 44 9.35 -8.82 -14.29
C SER A 44 10.38 -8.68 -15.40
N LYS A 45 11.54 -8.12 -15.07
CA LYS A 45 12.71 -8.10 -15.96
C LYS A 45 13.52 -9.38 -15.86
N HIS A 46 13.32 -10.16 -14.80
CA HIS A 46 14.17 -11.28 -14.41
C HIS A 46 13.44 -12.63 -14.47
N LYS A 47 12.15 -12.65 -14.82
CA LYS A 47 11.31 -13.85 -14.85
C LYS A 47 10.54 -13.94 -16.17
N PRO A 48 10.14 -15.16 -16.59
CA PRO A 48 9.26 -15.33 -17.74
C PRO A 48 7.99 -14.51 -17.62
N HIS A 49 7.42 -14.11 -18.75
CA HIS A 49 6.14 -13.42 -18.78
C HIS A 49 5.07 -14.26 -18.07
N ALA A 50 4.39 -13.63 -17.10
CA ALA A 50 3.17 -14.19 -16.54
C ALA A 50 1.96 -13.55 -17.21
N ASN A 51 0.89 -14.32 -17.35
CA ASN A 51 -0.33 -13.83 -17.97
C ASN A 51 -0.96 -12.73 -17.11
N ARG A 52 -1.42 -11.68 -17.75
CA ARG A 52 -2.33 -10.74 -17.13
C ARG A 52 -3.69 -11.40 -16.96
N THR A 53 -4.44 -10.96 -15.96
CA THR A 53 -5.78 -11.45 -15.66
C THR A 53 -6.74 -10.28 -15.50
N THR A 54 -8.02 -10.52 -15.74
CA THR A 54 -9.08 -9.51 -15.56
C THR A 54 -10.16 -10.04 -14.64
N TYR A 55 -10.70 -9.15 -13.80
CA TYR A 55 -11.69 -9.46 -12.77
C TYR A 55 -12.87 -8.51 -12.91
N ARG A 56 -14.09 -9.07 -12.91
CA ARG A 56 -15.31 -8.30 -13.16
C ARG A 56 -15.70 -7.43 -11.96
N LEU A 57 -15.92 -6.13 -12.20
CA LEU A 57 -16.47 -5.20 -11.23
C LEU A 57 -18.00 -5.36 -11.10
N PRO A 58 -18.60 -5.01 -9.95
CA PRO A 58 -17.95 -4.79 -8.65
C PRO A 58 -17.74 -6.08 -7.85
N HIS A 59 -18.10 -7.24 -8.37
CA HIS A 59 -18.13 -8.52 -7.67
C HIS A 59 -16.76 -8.90 -7.10
N CYS A 60 -15.70 -8.82 -7.91
CA CYS A 60 -14.35 -9.19 -7.51
C CYS A 60 -13.77 -8.39 -6.33
N LEU A 61 -14.48 -7.38 -5.83
CA LEU A 61 -14.05 -6.58 -4.68
C LEU A 61 -14.79 -6.94 -3.38
N LYS A 62 -15.70 -7.91 -3.40
CA LYS A 62 -16.57 -8.25 -2.26
C LYS A 62 -16.39 -9.70 -1.82
N GLY A 63 -16.65 -9.96 -0.54
CA GLY A 63 -16.71 -11.30 0.01
C GLY A 63 -15.52 -12.19 -0.36
N GLU A 64 -15.79 -13.44 -0.66
CA GLU A 64 -14.80 -14.45 -1.03
C GLU A 64 -14.04 -14.10 -2.33
N GLU A 65 -14.72 -13.49 -3.31
CA GLU A 65 -14.07 -13.07 -4.57
C GLU A 65 -13.01 -11.99 -4.33
N GLY A 66 -13.30 -11.03 -3.43
CA GLY A 66 -12.33 -10.00 -3.04
C GLY A 66 -11.14 -10.59 -2.29
N GLN A 67 -11.37 -11.60 -1.48
CA GLN A 67 -10.31 -12.34 -0.81
C GLN A 67 -9.46 -13.14 -1.82
N ALA A 68 -10.10 -13.85 -2.74
CA ALA A 68 -9.40 -14.60 -3.79
C ALA A 68 -8.55 -13.67 -4.69
N LEU A 69 -9.08 -12.51 -5.07
CA LEU A 69 -8.34 -11.51 -5.84
C LEU A 69 -7.11 -11.01 -5.07
N SER A 70 -7.26 -10.63 -3.80
CA SER A 70 -6.14 -10.15 -3.00
C SER A 70 -5.07 -11.24 -2.81
N GLN A 71 -5.47 -12.48 -2.53
CA GLN A 71 -4.54 -13.61 -2.42
C GLN A 71 -3.80 -13.89 -3.73
N HIS A 72 -4.49 -13.80 -4.88
CA HIS A 72 -3.82 -13.92 -6.19
C HIS A 72 -2.74 -12.83 -6.37
N ILE A 73 -3.06 -11.57 -6.07
CA ILE A 73 -2.11 -10.44 -6.13
C ILE A 73 -0.88 -10.72 -5.26
N ILE A 74 -1.09 -11.14 -4.01
CA ILE A 74 -0.01 -11.46 -3.08
C ILE A 74 0.82 -12.65 -3.57
N SER A 75 0.18 -13.69 -4.09
CA SER A 75 0.89 -14.85 -4.68
C SER A 75 1.82 -14.43 -5.82
N LEU A 76 1.39 -13.51 -6.69
CA LEU A 76 2.24 -12.97 -7.76
C LEU A 76 3.43 -12.18 -7.20
N ALA A 77 3.19 -11.32 -6.21
CA ALA A 77 4.23 -10.53 -5.56
C ALA A 77 5.28 -11.43 -4.87
N MET A 78 4.84 -12.44 -4.12
CA MET A 78 5.71 -13.43 -3.46
C MET A 78 6.52 -14.27 -4.45
N ARG A 79 6.01 -14.47 -5.66
CA ARG A 79 6.73 -15.13 -6.74
C ARG A 79 7.75 -14.22 -7.43
N GLY A 80 7.92 -12.97 -6.99
CA GLY A 80 8.92 -12.01 -7.48
C GLY A 80 8.47 -11.25 -8.74
N TYR A 81 7.17 -11.02 -8.90
CA TYR A 81 6.64 -10.13 -9.92
C TYR A 81 6.31 -8.76 -9.33
N ASP A 82 6.64 -7.70 -10.05
CA ASP A 82 6.00 -6.40 -9.86
C ASP A 82 4.54 -6.51 -10.28
N VAL A 83 3.61 -6.26 -9.36
CA VAL A 83 2.18 -6.39 -9.64
C VAL A 83 1.55 -5.04 -9.89
N TYR A 84 1.00 -4.86 -11.08
CA TYR A 84 0.32 -3.64 -11.51
C TYR A 84 -1.17 -3.89 -11.70
N CYS A 85 -1.97 -2.84 -11.57
CA CYS A 85 -3.35 -2.82 -12.06
C CYS A 85 -3.56 -1.67 -13.03
N GLY A 86 -4.51 -1.81 -13.96
CA GLY A 86 -5.00 -0.69 -14.75
C GLY A 86 -5.63 0.36 -13.84
N VAL A 87 -5.34 1.65 -14.03
CA VAL A 87 -5.94 2.72 -13.22
C VAL A 87 -7.43 2.89 -13.55
N CYS A 88 -7.81 2.62 -14.80
CA CYS A 88 -9.20 2.60 -15.25
C CYS A 88 -9.65 1.16 -15.58
N PRO A 89 -10.93 0.83 -15.38
CA PRO A 89 -11.45 -0.48 -15.75
C PRO A 89 -11.45 -0.67 -17.27
N ARG A 90 -11.26 -1.91 -17.70
CA ARG A 90 -11.42 -2.32 -19.09
C ARG A 90 -12.89 -2.59 -19.38
N ALA A 91 -13.36 -2.27 -20.59
CA ALA A 91 -14.73 -2.53 -21.00
C ALA A 91 -15.03 -4.02 -21.24
N ALA A 92 -14.01 -4.82 -21.51
CA ALA A 92 -14.12 -6.24 -21.73
C ALA A 92 -13.01 -7.03 -21.03
N PRO A 93 -13.23 -8.31 -20.71
CA PRO A 93 -12.21 -9.16 -20.14
C PRO A 93 -11.08 -9.43 -21.14
N GLU A 94 -9.94 -9.88 -20.64
CA GLU A 94 -8.89 -10.43 -21.50
C GLU A 94 -9.40 -11.67 -22.26
N GLY A 95 -8.98 -11.81 -23.50
CA GLY A 95 -9.32 -12.95 -24.33
C GLY A 95 -8.45 -13.03 -25.59
N PRO A 96 -8.51 -14.14 -26.31
CA PRO A 96 -7.75 -14.33 -27.54
C PRO A 96 -7.98 -13.17 -28.53
N GLY A 97 -6.88 -12.59 -29.03
CA GLY A 97 -6.93 -11.51 -30.02
C GLY A 97 -7.35 -10.13 -29.49
N ARG A 98 -7.69 -9.97 -28.20
CA ARG A 98 -8.06 -8.69 -27.61
C ARG A 98 -6.84 -7.95 -27.09
N LYS A 99 -6.65 -6.72 -27.56
CA LYS A 99 -5.66 -5.79 -27.03
C LYS A 99 -6.32 -4.97 -25.91
N LEU A 100 -5.75 -5.03 -24.70
CA LEU A 100 -6.18 -4.18 -23.58
C LEU A 100 -5.43 -2.84 -23.61
N GLY A 101 -5.53 -2.12 -24.73
CA GLY A 101 -4.98 -0.77 -24.92
C GLY A 101 -6.00 0.33 -24.58
N LYS A 102 -5.72 1.54 -25.04
CA LYS A 102 -6.57 2.73 -24.82
C LYS A 102 -8.02 2.52 -25.28
N GLU A 103 -8.24 1.75 -26.33
CA GLU A 103 -9.56 1.46 -26.91
C GLU A 103 -10.44 0.63 -25.97
N SER A 104 -9.83 -0.08 -25.01
CA SER A 104 -10.57 -0.86 -24.01
C SER A 104 -11.02 -0.03 -22.83
N ILE A 105 -10.69 1.26 -22.75
CA ILE A 105 -11.13 2.17 -21.71
C ILE A 105 -12.33 2.97 -22.21
N GLU A 106 -13.47 2.81 -21.54
CA GLU A 106 -14.70 3.53 -21.86
C GLU A 106 -15.07 4.57 -20.80
N GLN A 107 -14.47 4.51 -19.62
CA GLN A 107 -14.76 5.41 -18.51
C GLN A 107 -13.48 5.73 -17.73
N VAL A 108 -13.37 6.99 -17.27
CA VAL A 108 -12.31 7.48 -16.39
C VAL A 108 -12.96 8.10 -15.15
N GLY A 109 -12.76 7.50 -13.98
CA GLY A 109 -13.32 7.94 -12.68
C GLY A 109 -12.30 8.56 -11.75
N THR A 110 -11.04 8.66 -12.17
CA THR A 110 -9.96 9.22 -11.38
C THR A 110 -8.94 9.92 -12.27
N VAL A 111 -8.24 10.92 -11.75
CA VAL A 111 -6.99 11.44 -12.30
C VAL A 111 -5.85 11.06 -11.40
N TRP A 112 -4.62 10.97 -11.91
CA TRP A 112 -3.47 10.44 -11.16
C TRP A 112 -2.17 11.17 -11.48
N ILE A 113 -1.21 10.96 -10.61
CA ILE A 113 0.18 11.38 -10.77
C ILE A 113 1.09 10.23 -10.34
N ASP A 114 2.18 10.04 -11.08
CA ASP A 114 3.30 9.17 -10.71
C ASP A 114 4.49 10.09 -10.37
N LEU A 115 4.87 10.12 -9.11
CA LEU A 115 5.86 11.03 -8.58
C LEU A 115 7.11 10.26 -8.20
N ASP A 116 8.15 10.32 -9.04
CA ASP A 116 9.46 9.73 -8.73
C ASP A 116 10.15 10.55 -7.63
N ASN A 117 10.72 9.90 -6.62
CA ASN A 117 11.46 10.54 -5.53
C ASN A 117 12.74 11.26 -5.99
N LYS A 118 13.16 11.08 -7.24
CA LYS A 118 14.29 11.79 -7.85
C LYS A 118 13.90 13.16 -8.44
N VAL A 119 12.61 13.42 -8.59
CA VAL A 119 12.12 14.72 -9.07
C VAL A 119 12.36 15.78 -7.98
N PRO A 120 13.01 16.91 -8.26
CA PRO A 120 13.22 17.97 -7.27
C PRO A 120 11.89 18.44 -6.67
N GLY A 121 11.83 18.56 -5.35
CA GLY A 121 10.61 18.95 -4.63
C GLY A 121 9.58 17.82 -4.45
N ALA A 122 9.84 16.60 -4.97
CA ALA A 122 8.95 15.47 -4.78
C ALA A 122 8.91 15.03 -3.30
N THR A 123 7.72 14.99 -2.73
CA THR A 123 7.46 14.47 -1.38
C THR A 123 6.14 13.73 -1.32
N SER A 124 6.03 12.75 -0.42
CA SER A 124 4.76 12.10 -0.16
C SER A 124 3.70 13.08 0.36
N GLN A 125 4.11 14.13 1.09
CA GLN A 125 3.20 15.12 1.67
C GLN A 125 2.42 15.88 0.61
N LEU A 126 3.04 16.23 -0.53
CA LEU A 126 2.33 16.85 -1.66
C LEU A 126 1.12 16.01 -2.12
N LEU A 127 1.27 14.68 -2.16
CA LEU A 127 0.19 13.80 -2.56
C LEU A 127 -0.82 13.59 -1.43
N LEU A 128 -0.36 13.48 -0.18
CA LEU A 128 -1.25 13.36 0.99
C LEU A 128 -2.19 14.55 1.11
N ASP A 129 -1.74 15.75 0.76
CA ASP A 129 -2.55 16.97 0.83
C ASP A 129 -3.56 17.08 -0.34
N ASN A 130 -3.21 16.58 -1.53
CA ASN A 130 -3.95 16.84 -2.75
C ASN A 130 -4.75 15.65 -3.30
N CYS A 131 -4.42 14.41 -2.90
CA CYS A 131 -5.01 13.18 -3.42
C CYS A 131 -5.95 12.50 -2.42
N ASP A 132 -6.89 11.71 -2.91
CA ASP A 132 -7.82 10.93 -2.10
C ASP A 132 -7.25 9.53 -1.76
N LEU A 133 -6.33 9.04 -2.62
CA LEU A 133 -5.64 7.78 -2.47
C LEU A 133 -4.16 8.00 -2.78
N VAL A 134 -3.26 7.51 -1.92
CA VAL A 134 -1.81 7.66 -2.06
C VAL A 134 -1.12 6.34 -1.78
N VAL A 135 -0.19 5.95 -2.65
CA VAL A 135 0.60 4.73 -2.57
C VAL A 135 2.09 5.07 -2.62
N SER A 136 2.88 4.54 -1.69
CA SER A 136 4.34 4.48 -1.83
C SER A 136 4.68 3.35 -2.79
N SER A 137 5.34 3.64 -3.91
CA SER A 137 5.70 2.64 -4.92
C SER A 137 7.07 1.99 -4.68
N GLY A 138 7.71 2.34 -3.55
CA GLY A 138 9.06 1.92 -3.19
C GLY A 138 10.17 2.82 -3.74
N ASN A 139 9.99 3.49 -4.87
CA ASN A 139 10.95 4.45 -5.44
C ASN A 139 10.32 5.82 -5.73
N GLY A 140 9.14 6.06 -5.24
CA GLY A 140 8.35 7.27 -5.42
C GLY A 140 6.94 7.02 -4.91
N TRP A 141 5.98 7.79 -5.40
CA TRP A 141 4.60 7.75 -4.93
C TRP A 141 3.61 7.85 -6.08
N HIS A 142 2.48 7.15 -5.97
CA HIS A 142 1.34 7.35 -6.84
C HIS A 142 0.26 8.09 -6.07
N GLY A 143 -0.30 9.15 -6.64
CA GLY A 143 -1.43 9.87 -6.10
C GLY A 143 -2.64 9.76 -7.03
N TYR A 144 -3.85 9.63 -6.45
CA TYR A 144 -5.09 9.52 -7.20
C TYR A 144 -6.11 10.48 -6.64
N LYS A 145 -6.79 11.22 -7.51
CA LYS A 145 -7.90 12.10 -7.16
C LYS A 145 -9.18 11.58 -7.81
N MET A 146 -10.16 11.21 -6.98
CA MET A 146 -11.43 10.69 -7.46
C MET A 146 -12.24 11.80 -8.12
N LEU A 147 -12.86 11.51 -9.25
CA LEU A 147 -13.86 12.38 -9.88
C LEU A 147 -15.22 12.15 -9.20
N SER A 148 -16.06 13.17 -9.18
CA SER A 148 -17.42 13.08 -8.63
C SER A 148 -18.29 12.04 -9.37
N SER A 149 -17.99 11.80 -10.65
CA SER A 149 -18.57 10.73 -11.45
C SER A 149 -17.61 10.35 -12.58
N PRO A 150 -17.59 9.08 -13.01
CA PRO A 150 -16.82 8.66 -14.17
C PRO A 150 -17.22 9.47 -15.43
N LYS A 151 -16.22 9.78 -16.25
CA LYS A 151 -16.40 10.46 -17.53
C LYS A 151 -16.23 9.48 -18.67
N LEU A 152 -17.05 9.63 -19.71
CA LEU A 152 -16.95 8.79 -20.90
C LEU A 152 -15.62 9.01 -21.63
N CYS A 153 -15.09 7.94 -22.19
CA CYS A 153 -13.78 7.85 -22.84
C CYS A 153 -13.84 7.02 -24.13
N LYS A 154 -14.97 7.05 -24.85
CA LYS A 154 -15.22 6.18 -26.01
C LYS A 154 -14.59 6.71 -27.29
N SER A 155 -14.60 8.02 -27.49
CA SER A 155 -14.02 8.67 -28.68
C SER A 155 -12.58 9.14 -28.45
N VAL A 156 -11.81 9.31 -29.52
CA VAL A 156 -10.46 9.89 -29.48
C VAL A 156 -10.47 11.27 -28.83
N LYS A 157 -11.47 12.10 -29.15
CA LYS A 157 -11.60 13.46 -28.59
C LYS A 157 -11.82 13.43 -27.06
N GLU A 158 -12.72 12.60 -26.56
CA GLU A 158 -12.97 12.43 -25.12
C GLU A 158 -11.71 11.96 -24.42
N ARG A 159 -11.03 10.98 -25.00
CA ARG A 159 -9.78 10.41 -24.48
C ARG A 159 -8.70 11.46 -24.37
N THR A 160 -8.44 12.23 -25.42
CA THR A 160 -7.46 13.32 -25.41
C THR A 160 -7.81 14.38 -24.35
N THR A 161 -9.10 14.73 -24.23
CA THR A 161 -9.55 15.68 -23.20
C THR A 161 -9.25 15.18 -21.79
N LEU A 162 -9.47 13.90 -21.53
CA LEU A 162 -9.21 13.30 -20.22
C LEU A 162 -7.71 13.14 -19.94
N GLU A 163 -6.92 12.76 -20.94
CA GLU A 163 -5.46 12.71 -20.83
C GLU A 163 -4.86 14.09 -20.54
N ASN A 164 -5.41 15.16 -21.14
CA ASN A 164 -5.01 16.53 -20.80
C ASN A 164 -5.36 16.87 -19.34
N ARG A 165 -6.57 16.54 -18.87
CA ARG A 165 -6.96 16.77 -17.46
C ARG A 165 -6.07 16.02 -16.46
N ILE A 166 -5.64 14.81 -16.80
CA ILE A 166 -4.70 14.05 -15.96
C ILE A 166 -3.35 14.77 -15.92
N ARG A 167 -2.87 15.27 -17.04
CA ARG A 167 -1.63 16.07 -17.13
C ARG A 167 -1.75 17.37 -16.33
N ASP A 168 -2.82 18.14 -16.54
CA ASP A 168 -3.07 19.39 -15.82
C ASP A 168 -3.13 19.18 -14.29
N PHE A 169 -3.70 18.06 -13.86
CA PHE A 169 -3.72 17.68 -12.45
C PHE A 169 -2.29 17.41 -11.92
N ALA A 170 -1.48 16.65 -12.65
CA ALA A 170 -0.11 16.36 -12.25
C ALA A 170 0.74 17.63 -12.21
N ASP A 171 0.68 18.47 -13.24
CA ASP A 171 1.41 19.74 -13.35
C ASP A 171 1.01 20.75 -12.27
N LYS A 172 -0.25 20.71 -11.82
CA LYS A 172 -0.74 21.55 -10.72
C LYS A 172 -0.11 21.15 -9.37
N ILE A 173 0.14 19.87 -9.17
CA ILE A 173 0.76 19.36 -7.92
C ILE A 173 2.26 19.61 -7.95
N LEU A 174 2.93 19.18 -9.02
CA LEU A 174 4.37 19.36 -9.19
C LEU A 174 4.71 19.43 -10.69
N PRO A 175 5.02 20.61 -11.23
CA PRO A 175 5.43 20.78 -12.62
C PRO A 175 6.66 19.96 -12.97
N GLY A 176 6.69 19.39 -14.19
CA GLY A 176 7.85 18.66 -14.70
C GLY A 176 7.92 17.18 -14.26
N THR A 177 6.83 16.64 -13.76
CA THR A 177 6.72 15.19 -13.51
C THR A 177 6.61 14.40 -14.82
N ASP A 178 6.86 13.09 -14.75
CA ASP A 178 6.72 12.20 -15.90
C ASP A 178 5.30 12.26 -16.50
N ASN A 179 5.23 12.34 -17.83
CA ASN A 179 3.95 12.32 -18.53
C ASN A 179 3.34 10.91 -18.54
N VAL A 180 2.57 10.62 -17.52
CA VAL A 180 1.86 9.34 -17.33
C VAL A 180 0.34 9.45 -17.57
N ALA A 181 -0.08 10.44 -18.38
CA ALA A 181 -1.48 10.80 -18.54
C ALA A 181 -2.30 9.86 -19.44
N ASN A 182 -1.73 8.81 -19.98
CA ASN A 182 -2.43 7.87 -20.87
C ASN A 182 -3.49 7.05 -20.13
N VAL A 183 -4.73 7.02 -20.61
CA VAL A 183 -5.89 6.39 -19.94
C VAL A 183 -5.75 4.89 -19.68
N ASP A 184 -4.91 4.18 -20.42
CA ASP A 184 -4.59 2.77 -20.24
C ASP A 184 -3.43 2.52 -19.28
N ARG A 185 -3.03 3.54 -18.50
CA ARG A 185 -1.95 3.46 -17.52
C ARG A 185 -2.17 2.33 -16.53
N ILE A 186 -1.07 1.65 -16.22
CA ILE A 186 -0.99 0.70 -15.10
C ILE A 186 -0.07 1.27 -14.02
N LEU A 187 -0.42 1.10 -12.76
CA LEU A 187 0.38 1.49 -11.60
C LEU A 187 0.43 0.35 -10.59
N ARG A 188 1.46 0.33 -9.71
CA ARG A 188 1.66 -0.75 -8.75
C ARG A 188 0.51 -0.84 -7.75
N VAL A 189 0.14 -2.06 -7.42
CA VAL A 189 -0.88 -2.37 -6.40
C VAL A 189 -0.25 -2.25 -5.01
N ALA A 190 -0.89 -1.52 -4.10
CA ALA A 190 -0.45 -1.46 -2.70
C ALA A 190 -0.52 -2.84 -2.03
N GLY A 191 0.27 -3.05 -0.98
CA GLY A 191 0.39 -4.34 -0.29
C GLY A 191 1.28 -5.35 -1.01
N THR A 192 1.93 -4.96 -2.11
CA THR A 192 2.83 -5.81 -2.90
C THR A 192 4.30 -5.42 -2.71
N ILE A 193 5.19 -5.99 -3.53
CA ILE A 193 6.63 -5.72 -3.49
C ILE A 193 7.06 -5.13 -4.84
N ASN A 194 7.88 -4.10 -4.79
CA ASN A 194 8.58 -3.55 -5.94
C ASN A 194 9.89 -4.34 -6.14
N TRP A 195 9.92 -5.18 -7.16
CA TRP A 195 11.05 -6.02 -7.55
C TRP A 195 11.93 -5.40 -8.64
N LYS A 196 11.83 -4.08 -8.86
CA LYS A 196 12.66 -3.39 -9.86
C LYS A 196 14.16 -3.63 -9.63
N ASP A 197 14.56 -3.73 -8.36
CA ASP A 197 15.87 -4.15 -7.88
C ASP A 197 15.68 -5.40 -7.01
N PRO A 198 15.97 -6.62 -7.54
CA PRO A 198 15.81 -7.86 -6.79
C PRO A 198 16.75 -7.99 -5.58
N ASP A 199 17.87 -7.29 -5.62
CA ASP A 199 18.83 -7.29 -4.51
C ASP A 199 18.43 -6.31 -3.40
N ASN A 200 17.45 -5.42 -3.67
CA ASN A 200 16.89 -4.46 -2.71
C ASN A 200 15.39 -4.26 -2.96
N PRO A 201 14.58 -5.32 -2.77
CA PRO A 201 13.13 -5.23 -2.97
C PRO A 201 12.52 -4.28 -1.94
N LYS A 202 11.52 -3.48 -2.37
CA LYS A 202 10.89 -2.48 -1.53
C LYS A 202 9.39 -2.74 -1.38
N PRO A 203 8.78 -2.46 -0.22
CA PRO A 203 7.34 -2.57 -0.08
C PRO A 203 6.63 -1.54 -0.95
N VAL A 204 5.43 -1.90 -1.43
CA VAL A 204 4.46 -0.99 -2.04
C VAL A 204 3.33 -0.78 -1.05
N GLU A 205 3.21 0.41 -0.48
CA GLU A 205 2.38 0.66 0.70
C GLU A 205 1.25 1.64 0.42
N LEU A 206 0.08 1.38 0.99
CA LEU A 206 -1.05 2.31 0.98
C LEU A 206 -0.87 3.35 2.09
N LEU A 207 -0.59 4.61 1.70
CA LEU A 207 -0.36 5.71 2.65
C LEU A 207 -1.64 6.48 2.99
N LYS A 208 -2.63 6.52 2.08
CA LYS A 208 -3.91 7.21 2.27
C LYS A 208 -5.01 6.55 1.45
N GLY A 209 -6.22 6.46 1.98
CA GLY A 209 -7.40 5.94 1.30
C GLY A 209 -7.77 4.51 1.72
N GLY A 210 -8.64 3.85 0.96
CA GLY A 210 -9.06 2.46 1.21
C GLY A 210 -9.93 2.23 2.45
N GLY A 211 -10.37 3.29 3.13
CA GLY A 211 -10.99 3.18 4.45
C GLY A 211 -9.95 2.99 5.56
N MET A 212 -8.71 2.77 5.20
CA MET A 212 -7.58 2.83 6.10
C MET A 212 -7.34 4.31 6.44
N LYS A 213 -7.27 4.62 7.70
CA LYS A 213 -6.78 5.92 8.13
C LYS A 213 -5.32 6.03 7.70
N PRO A 214 -4.77 7.26 7.44
CA PRO A 214 -3.40 7.39 6.99
C PRO A 214 -2.47 6.58 7.90
N THR A 215 -1.78 5.61 7.36
CA THR A 215 -0.65 5.00 8.03
C THR A 215 0.46 6.03 8.01
N TYR A 216 0.49 6.88 9.00
CA TYR A 216 1.65 7.70 9.26
C TYR A 216 2.83 6.74 9.46
N LYS A 217 3.99 7.05 8.90
CA LYS A 217 5.25 6.33 9.14
C LYS A 217 5.67 6.24 10.61
N GLU A 218 4.82 6.62 11.54
CA GLU A 218 5.01 6.44 12.97
C GLU A 218 5.02 4.96 13.39
N SER A 219 4.43 4.05 12.58
CA SER A 219 4.59 2.60 12.82
C SER A 219 6.03 2.11 12.58
N LEU A 220 6.84 2.81 11.78
CA LEU A 220 8.28 2.55 11.67
C LEU A 220 9.08 2.97 12.91
N VAL A 221 8.48 3.77 13.78
CA VAL A 221 9.12 4.20 15.03
C VAL A 221 9.21 3.06 16.05
N VAL A 222 8.36 2.02 15.94
CA VAL A 222 8.41 0.86 16.84
C VAL A 222 9.62 -0.02 16.53
N ALA A 223 10.02 -0.14 15.26
CA ALA A 223 11.22 -0.89 14.88
C ALA A 223 12.54 -0.23 15.32
N GLU A 224 12.51 1.06 15.66
CA GLU A 224 13.63 1.83 16.21
C GLU A 224 13.56 2.02 17.73
N PHE A 225 12.79 1.22 18.46
CA PHE A 225 12.80 1.24 19.91
C PHE A 225 14.16 0.76 20.43
N GLY A 226 15.08 1.69 20.53
CA GLY A 226 16.24 1.54 21.39
C GLY A 226 15.81 1.53 22.87
N ASP A 227 16.60 0.86 23.71
CA ASP A 227 16.34 0.71 25.15
C ASP A 227 15.91 1.99 25.86
N ALA A 228 16.46 3.15 25.48
CA ALA A 228 16.12 4.45 26.07
C ALA A 228 14.65 4.88 25.86
N ARG A 229 14.03 4.48 24.75
CA ARG A 229 12.64 4.84 24.45
C ARG A 229 11.65 3.91 25.14
N LEU A 230 12.01 2.64 25.27
CA LEU A 230 11.29 1.67 26.09
C LEU A 230 11.31 2.08 27.58
N ASP A 231 12.46 2.51 28.08
CA ASP A 231 12.59 2.99 29.45
C ASP A 231 11.78 4.27 29.72
N ALA A 232 11.69 5.18 28.75
CA ALA A 232 10.83 6.37 28.83
C ALA A 232 9.33 6.02 28.85
N LEU A 233 8.89 5.04 28.05
CA LEU A 233 7.52 4.52 28.05
C LEU A 233 7.18 3.85 29.37
N LEU A 234 8.10 3.07 29.93
CA LEU A 234 7.94 2.41 31.22
C LEU A 234 7.89 3.43 32.39
N ALA A 235 8.68 4.51 32.30
CA ALA A 235 8.64 5.60 33.29
C ALA A 235 7.27 6.31 33.26
N SER A 236 6.74 6.63 32.06
CA SER A 236 5.41 7.23 31.88
C SER A 236 4.29 6.28 32.34
N ALA A 237 4.45 4.96 32.10
CA ALA A 237 3.51 3.97 32.58
C ALA A 237 3.44 3.88 34.10
N LYS A 238 4.61 3.87 34.76
CA LYS A 238 4.72 3.86 36.24
C LYS A 238 4.17 5.14 36.88
N ALA A 239 4.23 6.26 36.16
CA ALA A 239 3.67 7.53 36.63
C ALA A 239 2.14 7.64 36.47
N GLY A 240 1.47 6.64 35.88
CA GLY A 240 0.03 6.69 35.58
C GLY A 240 -0.33 7.63 34.42
N GLU A 241 0.65 8.04 33.64
CA GLU A 241 0.50 9.07 32.59
C GLU A 241 0.28 8.49 31.19
N LEU A 242 0.20 7.16 31.07
CA LEU A 242 0.11 6.46 29.75
C LEU A 242 -1.09 6.90 28.92
N GLY A 243 -2.23 7.20 29.54
CA GLY A 243 -3.43 7.71 28.86
C GLY A 243 -3.26 9.12 28.27
N HIS A 244 -2.28 9.89 28.77
CA HIS A 244 -2.07 11.28 28.41
C HIS A 244 -0.75 11.55 27.69
N ALA A 245 0.28 10.75 27.88
CA ALA A 245 1.66 11.08 27.52
C ALA A 245 2.18 10.43 26.23
N SER A 246 1.65 9.29 25.78
CA SER A 246 2.16 8.66 24.57
C SER A 246 1.25 8.91 23.39
N PRO A 247 1.73 9.59 22.32
CA PRO A 247 1.03 9.66 21.06
C PRO A 247 0.63 8.26 20.53
N MET A 248 1.45 7.23 20.79
CA MET A 248 1.21 5.85 20.39
C MET A 248 0.02 5.21 21.10
N ILE A 249 -0.14 5.41 22.41
CA ILE A 249 -1.27 4.86 23.17
C ILE A 249 -2.56 5.64 22.89
N ARG A 250 -2.46 6.94 22.64
CA ARG A 250 -3.59 7.74 22.12
C ARG A 250 -4.03 7.29 20.73
N HIS A 251 -3.10 6.83 19.90
CA HIS A 251 -3.40 6.22 18.60
C HIS A 251 -4.04 4.84 18.76
N ALA A 252 -3.63 4.05 19.75
CA ALA A 252 -4.23 2.77 20.10
C ALA A 252 -5.69 2.91 20.55
N SER A 253 -6.08 4.00 21.23
CA SER A 253 -7.43 4.20 21.75
C SER A 253 -8.50 4.61 20.71
N GLY A 254 -8.40 4.23 19.45
CA GLY A 254 -9.54 4.25 18.53
C GLY A 254 -9.46 5.17 17.31
N ARG A 255 -8.30 5.77 17.00
CA ARG A 255 -8.16 6.59 15.79
C ARG A 255 -7.48 5.89 14.60
N TYR A 256 -6.77 4.76 14.81
CA TYR A 256 -5.96 4.10 13.78
C TYR A 256 -5.96 2.57 13.92
N THR A 257 -6.99 1.91 13.45
CA THR A 257 -7.09 0.44 13.50
C THR A 257 -5.98 -0.28 12.71
N GLY A 258 -5.55 0.24 11.56
CA GLY A 258 -4.48 -0.38 10.76
C GLY A 258 -3.07 -0.26 11.37
N CYS A 259 -2.78 0.79 12.13
CA CYS A 259 -1.52 0.93 12.87
C CYS A 259 -1.46 0.04 14.11
N LEU A 260 -2.62 -0.29 14.69
CA LEU A 260 -2.73 -1.14 15.86
C LEU A 260 -2.34 -2.58 15.56
N ASP A 261 -2.77 -3.13 14.43
CA ASP A 261 -2.43 -4.49 14.01
C ASP A 261 -0.90 -4.66 13.94
N THR A 262 -0.22 -3.72 13.29
CA THR A 262 1.23 -3.76 13.16
C THR A 262 1.92 -3.55 14.51
N PHE A 263 1.43 -2.59 15.31
CA PHE A 263 1.98 -2.31 16.64
C PHE A 263 1.88 -3.51 17.57
N PHE A 264 0.71 -4.14 17.68
CA PHE A 264 0.54 -5.29 18.56
C PHE A 264 1.26 -6.53 18.05
N LEU A 265 1.33 -6.74 16.74
CA LEU A 265 2.10 -7.84 16.14
C LEU A 265 3.60 -7.67 16.41
N GLU A 266 4.13 -6.46 16.27
CA GLU A 266 5.53 -6.15 16.57
C GLU A 266 5.82 -6.23 18.08
N LEU A 267 4.90 -5.79 18.91
CA LEU A 267 4.97 -5.93 20.36
C LEU A 267 4.96 -7.41 20.77
N GLU A 268 4.10 -8.23 20.19
CA GLU A 268 4.05 -9.67 20.42
C GLU A 268 5.33 -10.36 19.94
N GLN A 269 5.84 -9.99 18.74
CA GLN A 269 7.12 -10.50 18.24
C GLN A 269 8.31 -10.09 19.10
N ALA A 270 8.33 -8.85 19.61
CA ALA A 270 9.34 -8.39 20.54
C ALA A 270 9.27 -9.15 21.85
N CYS A 271 8.08 -9.43 22.38
CA CYS A 271 7.87 -10.26 23.57
C CYS A 271 8.29 -11.72 23.37
N VAL A 272 8.06 -12.28 22.17
CA VAL A 272 8.51 -13.65 21.83
C VAL A 272 10.02 -13.71 21.70
N LYS A 273 10.66 -12.69 21.12
CA LYS A 273 12.13 -12.61 20.98
C LYS A 273 12.83 -12.37 22.31
N SER A 274 12.19 -11.62 23.22
CA SER A 274 12.74 -11.31 24.55
C SER A 274 11.97 -11.99 25.67
N LYS A 275 11.72 -13.31 25.57
CA LYS A 275 11.06 -14.10 26.64
C LYS A 275 11.66 -13.91 28.06
N THR A 276 12.82 -13.26 28.14
CA THR A 276 13.53 -12.92 29.36
C THR A 276 13.48 -11.44 29.73
N ASP A 277 12.90 -10.55 28.88
CA ASP A 277 12.85 -9.12 29.16
C ASP A 277 11.52 -8.73 29.84
N ALA A 278 11.57 -8.65 31.17
CA ALA A 278 10.42 -8.27 32.01
C ALA A 278 9.80 -6.90 31.66
N ARG A 279 10.53 -6.02 30.97
CA ARG A 279 10.06 -4.69 30.56
C ARG A 279 8.94 -4.80 29.52
N TRP A 280 9.10 -5.70 28.53
CA TRP A 280 8.09 -5.94 27.52
C TRP A 280 6.84 -6.62 28.07
N SER A 281 7.01 -7.58 28.96
CA SER A 281 5.90 -8.23 29.67
C SER A 281 5.07 -7.21 30.45
N PHE A 282 5.73 -6.33 31.20
CA PHE A 282 5.10 -5.29 31.97
C PHE A 282 4.36 -4.28 31.08
N LEU A 283 4.92 -3.88 29.93
CA LEU A 283 4.25 -2.97 28.98
C LEU A 283 2.99 -3.62 28.38
N LEU A 284 3.06 -4.92 28.05
CA LEU A 284 1.91 -5.70 27.57
C LEU A 284 0.80 -5.76 28.61
N ASP A 285 1.14 -5.96 29.88
CA ASP A 285 0.15 -6.01 30.96
C ASP A 285 -0.55 -4.66 31.15
N ILE A 286 0.17 -3.56 31.00
CA ILE A 286 -0.44 -2.21 31.02
C ILE A 286 -1.35 -1.99 29.82
N VAL A 287 -0.90 -2.35 28.61
CA VAL A 287 -1.72 -2.22 27.39
C VAL A 287 -2.99 -3.07 27.52
N ARG A 288 -2.91 -4.27 28.10
CA ARG A 288 -4.07 -5.12 28.37
C ARG A 288 -5.05 -4.50 29.37
N ALA A 289 -4.53 -3.86 30.42
CA ALA A 289 -5.35 -3.22 31.45
C ALA A 289 -6.08 -1.99 30.93
N ASP A 290 -5.42 -1.17 30.12
CA ASP A 290 -5.95 0.10 29.63
C ASP A 290 -6.76 -0.03 28.32
N LEU A 291 -6.58 -1.12 27.57
CA LEU A 291 -7.21 -1.34 26.26
C LEU A 291 -7.76 -2.78 26.10
N PRO A 292 -8.59 -3.27 27.05
CA PRO A 292 -9.06 -4.66 27.05
C PRO A 292 -9.85 -5.01 25.78
N GLU A 293 -10.68 -4.09 25.25
CA GLU A 293 -11.47 -4.31 24.03
C GLU A 293 -10.57 -4.51 22.79
N ILE A 294 -9.45 -3.83 22.74
CA ILE A 294 -8.48 -3.96 21.65
C ILE A 294 -7.76 -5.30 21.78
N MET A 295 -7.38 -5.68 22.98
CA MET A 295 -6.72 -6.96 23.24
C MET A 295 -7.64 -8.16 22.93
N GLU A 296 -8.93 -8.08 23.26
CA GLU A 296 -9.89 -9.10 22.93
C GLU A 296 -10.11 -9.23 21.43
N TYR A 297 -10.20 -8.11 20.71
CA TYR A 297 -10.35 -8.08 19.24
C TYR A 297 -9.16 -8.70 18.50
N TYR A 298 -7.92 -8.39 18.90
CA TYR A 298 -6.71 -8.82 18.17
C TYR A 298 -6.13 -10.14 18.64
N PHE A 299 -6.29 -10.48 19.89
CA PHE A 299 -5.64 -11.64 20.49
C PHE A 299 -6.60 -12.68 21.06
N GLY A 300 -7.92 -12.40 21.05
CA GLY A 300 -8.95 -13.32 21.52
C GLY A 300 -8.75 -13.77 22.97
N ARG A 301 -8.22 -12.89 23.84
CA ARG A 301 -7.84 -13.20 25.21
C ARG A 301 -8.30 -12.12 26.17
#